data_b58987f62ed98aa651ea287150594fed
#
_entry.id   b58987f62ed98aa651ea287150594fed
#
_cell.length_a   1.000
_cell.length_b   1.000
_cell.length_c   1.000
_cell.angle_alpha   90.00
_cell.angle_beta   90.00
_cell.angle_gamma   90.00
#
_symmetry.space_group_name_H-M   'P 1'
#
loop_
_entity.id
_entity.type
_entity.pdbx_description
1 polymer ?
#
loop_
_entity_poly.entity_id
_entity_poly.type
_entity_poly.pdbx_seq_one_letter_code
_entity_poly.pdbx_strand_id
1 'polypeptide(L)'
;YNVDCWLVNTGWSGGVYGVGKRISIKNTRRLLDAALSGELSNVEMRKDDNFGFFVPLEVNGIDGSVLDPRSTWANSSEYDLQAKKLVSMFIDNFVKFESDVEEKILNSGPSQI
;
A
#
# COMPACT_ATOMS: atom_id res chain seq x y z
N TYR A 1 -21.24 -5.53 2.53
CA TYR A 1 -21.71 -4.17 2.27
C TYR A 1 -20.88 -3.52 1.19
N ASN A 2 -21.48 -2.70 0.36
CA ASN A 2 -20.81 -2.04 -0.75
C ASN A 2 -20.31 -0.67 -0.33
N VAL A 3 -19.19 -0.65 0.39
CA VAL A 3 -18.58 0.56 0.92
C VAL A 3 -17.15 0.71 0.41
N ASP A 4 -16.66 1.95 0.35
CA ASP A 4 -15.27 2.21 0.01
C ASP A 4 -14.37 1.87 1.21
N CYS A 5 -13.34 1.09 0.93
CA CYS A 5 -12.35 0.68 1.94
C CYS A 5 -10.98 1.24 1.58
N TRP A 6 -10.34 1.88 2.55
CA TRP A 6 -9.00 2.46 2.39
C TRP A 6 -8.03 1.85 3.39
N LEU A 7 -6.87 1.42 2.89
CA LEU A 7 -5.77 0.99 3.74
C LEU A 7 -4.79 2.14 3.88
N VAL A 8 -4.61 2.63 5.11
CA VAL A 8 -3.66 3.70 5.42
C VAL A 8 -2.53 3.13 6.26
N ASN A 9 -1.33 3.13 5.69
CA ASN A 9 -0.13 2.68 6.39
C ASN A 9 0.72 3.88 6.78
N THR A 10 0.92 4.07 8.08
CA THR A 10 1.68 5.18 8.66
C THR A 10 3.03 4.75 9.22
N GLY A 11 3.53 3.60 8.77
CA GLY A 11 4.77 3.01 9.25
C GLY A 11 6.03 3.69 8.71
N TRP A 12 6.98 2.88 8.32
CA TRP A 12 8.30 3.33 7.86
C TRP A 12 8.31 3.54 6.36
N SER A 13 9.00 4.60 5.91
CA SER A 13 9.19 4.94 4.51
C SER A 13 10.68 5.16 4.23
N GLY A 14 11.14 4.79 3.03
CA GLY A 14 12.52 4.97 2.61
C GLY A 14 13.49 3.87 3.07
N GLY A 15 12.99 2.82 3.70
CA GLY A 15 13.79 1.69 4.16
C GLY A 15 13.07 0.87 5.22
N VAL A 16 13.65 -0.27 5.59
CA VAL A 16 13.15 -1.12 6.67
C VAL A 16 13.33 -0.43 8.03
N TYR A 17 12.77 -1.02 9.08
CA TYR A 17 12.96 -0.54 10.45
C TYR A 17 14.44 -0.31 10.75
N GLY A 18 14.75 0.87 11.26
CA GLY A 18 16.12 1.29 11.59
C GLY A 18 16.83 2.03 10.46
N VAL A 19 16.37 1.96 9.23
CA VAL A 19 16.92 2.66 8.05
C VAL A 19 15.95 3.73 7.55
N GLY A 20 14.68 3.36 7.39
CA GLY A 20 13.63 4.27 6.96
C GLY A 20 13.20 5.24 8.04
N LYS A 21 12.36 6.19 7.65
CA LYS A 21 11.76 7.18 8.55
C LYS A 21 10.26 6.96 8.64
N ARG A 22 9.69 7.26 9.79
CA ARG A 22 8.25 7.21 9.99
C ARG A 22 7.56 8.32 9.19
N ILE A 23 6.41 7.98 8.60
CA ILE A 23 5.59 8.99 7.90
C ILE A 23 5.09 10.01 8.92
N SER A 24 5.15 11.31 8.57
CA SER A 24 4.79 12.38 9.49
C SER A 24 3.29 12.36 9.84
N ILE A 25 2.95 12.84 11.03
CA ILE A 25 1.57 12.99 11.47
C ILE A 25 0.80 13.92 10.53
N LYS A 26 1.45 14.99 10.05
CA LYS A 26 0.85 15.93 9.10
C LYS A 26 0.42 15.23 7.81
N ASN A 27 1.29 14.41 7.22
CA ASN A 27 0.97 13.66 6.01
C ASN A 27 -0.12 12.61 6.27
N THR A 28 -0.05 11.92 7.39
CA THR A 28 -1.07 10.95 7.80
C THR A 28 -2.45 11.59 7.90
N ARG A 29 -2.55 12.74 8.56
CA ARG A 29 -3.81 13.47 8.71
C ARG A 29 -4.34 13.94 7.35
N ARG A 30 -3.47 14.44 6.49
CA ARG A 30 -3.88 14.89 5.14
C ARG A 30 -4.44 13.75 4.32
N LEU A 31 -3.80 12.58 4.37
CA LEU A 31 -4.27 11.38 3.65
C LEU A 31 -5.62 10.90 4.18
N LEU A 32 -5.81 10.91 5.49
CA LEU A 32 -7.09 10.56 6.10
C LEU A 32 -8.20 11.54 5.68
N ASP A 33 -7.91 12.84 5.67
CA ASP A 33 -8.86 13.85 5.21
C ASP A 33 -9.26 13.62 3.75
N ALA A 34 -8.30 13.32 2.89
CA ALA A 34 -8.55 13.03 1.48
C ALA A 34 -9.44 11.80 1.30
N ALA A 35 -9.21 10.73 2.07
CA ALA A 35 -10.01 9.53 2.02
C ALA A 35 -11.45 9.77 2.53
N LEU A 36 -11.57 10.45 3.66
CA LEU A 36 -12.87 10.68 4.32
C LEU A 36 -13.75 11.70 3.59
N SER A 37 -13.15 12.72 2.97
CA SER A 37 -13.89 13.75 2.25
C SER A 37 -14.37 13.32 0.86
N GLY A 38 -13.94 12.17 0.37
CA GLY A 38 -14.25 11.71 -0.99
C GLY A 38 -13.34 12.29 -2.08
N GLU A 39 -12.33 13.07 -1.72
CA GLU A 39 -11.36 13.64 -2.66
C GLU A 39 -10.68 12.56 -3.50
N LEU A 40 -10.35 11.42 -2.88
CA LEU A 40 -9.66 10.31 -3.55
C LEU A 40 -10.54 9.55 -4.54
N SER A 41 -11.85 9.75 -4.52
CA SER A 41 -12.76 9.12 -5.48
C SER A 41 -12.63 9.67 -6.90
N ASN A 42 -12.02 10.85 -7.05
CA ASN A 42 -11.93 11.58 -8.33
C ASN A 42 -10.50 11.70 -8.85
N VAL A 43 -9.51 11.11 -8.18
CA VAL A 43 -8.11 11.17 -8.61
C VAL A 43 -7.73 9.92 -9.40
N GLU A 44 -6.76 10.06 -10.29
CA GLU A 44 -6.19 8.92 -10.98
C GLU A 44 -5.43 8.01 -10.02
N MET A 45 -5.55 6.72 -10.24
CA MET A 45 -4.92 5.68 -9.44
C MET A 45 -3.96 4.87 -10.29
N ARG A 46 -2.90 4.33 -9.67
CA ARG A 46 -2.08 3.28 -10.26
C ARG A 46 -2.30 1.99 -9.48
N LYS A 47 -2.09 0.86 -10.13
CA LYS A 47 -2.15 -0.44 -9.45
C LYS A 47 -0.76 -0.80 -8.94
N ASP A 48 -0.65 -1.14 -7.66
CA ASP A 48 0.59 -1.63 -7.08
C ASP A 48 0.93 -3.03 -7.61
N ASP A 49 2.17 -3.22 -8.08
CA ASP A 49 2.60 -4.46 -8.73
C ASP A 49 2.66 -5.66 -7.75
N ASN A 50 2.95 -5.40 -6.50
CA ASN A 50 3.13 -6.46 -5.50
C ASN A 50 1.84 -6.83 -4.78
N PHE A 51 1.07 -5.85 -4.36
CA PHE A 51 -0.11 -6.05 -3.52
C PHE A 51 -1.44 -5.89 -4.27
N GLY A 52 -1.41 -5.32 -5.47
CA GLY A 52 -2.59 -5.20 -6.31
C GLY A 52 -3.59 -4.13 -5.88
N PHE A 53 -3.25 -3.30 -4.90
CA PHE A 53 -4.09 -2.20 -4.47
C PHE A 53 -3.99 -1.02 -5.44
N PHE A 54 -5.06 -0.23 -5.51
CA PHE A 54 -5.04 1.02 -6.24
C PHE A 54 -4.50 2.13 -5.33
N VAL A 55 -3.50 2.85 -5.84
CA VAL A 55 -2.81 3.91 -5.09
C VAL A 55 -3.01 5.23 -5.83
N PRO A 56 -3.40 6.32 -5.15
CA PRO A 56 -3.52 7.63 -5.79
C PRO A 56 -2.18 8.08 -6.38
N LEU A 57 -2.22 8.66 -7.58
CA LEU A 57 -1.02 9.23 -8.20
C LEU A 57 -0.64 10.55 -7.56
N GLU A 58 -1.61 11.30 -7.06
CA GLU A 58 -1.41 12.64 -6.53
C GLU A 58 -2.45 12.96 -5.45
N VAL A 59 -2.01 13.60 -4.38
CA VAL A 59 -2.88 14.16 -3.35
C VAL A 59 -2.39 15.56 -3.01
N ASN A 60 -3.26 16.56 -3.06
CA ASN A 60 -2.90 17.94 -2.73
C ASN A 60 -2.33 18.07 -1.32
N GLY A 61 -1.20 18.74 -1.21
CA GLY A 61 -0.51 18.91 0.06
C GLY A 61 0.38 17.76 0.49
N ILE A 62 0.47 16.70 -0.33
CA ILE A 62 1.33 15.55 -0.09
C ILE A 62 2.40 15.46 -1.18
N ASP A 63 3.65 15.25 -0.77
CA ASP A 63 4.74 14.98 -1.71
C ASP A 63 4.48 13.64 -2.41
N GLY A 64 4.63 13.60 -3.73
CA GLY A 64 4.39 12.40 -4.53
C GLY A 64 5.22 11.19 -4.10
N SER A 65 6.39 11.39 -3.51
CA SER A 65 7.23 10.32 -3.00
C SER A 65 6.57 9.53 -1.86
N VAL A 66 5.69 10.14 -1.10
CA VAL A 66 4.95 9.46 -0.03
C VAL A 66 4.00 8.42 -0.59
N LEU A 67 3.49 8.67 -1.80
CA LEU A 67 2.56 7.77 -2.50
C LEU A 67 3.27 6.70 -3.33
N ASP A 68 4.58 6.81 -3.48
CA ASP A 68 5.41 5.84 -4.20
C ASP A 68 6.59 5.41 -3.33
N PRO A 69 6.37 4.46 -2.43
CA PRO A 69 7.42 4.04 -1.48
C PRO A 69 8.66 3.49 -2.15
N ARG A 70 8.55 2.86 -3.31
CA ARG A 70 9.71 2.32 -4.04
C ARG A 70 10.72 3.40 -4.39
N SER A 71 10.24 4.58 -4.77
CA SER A 71 11.11 5.71 -5.14
C SER A 71 11.84 6.33 -3.94
N THR A 72 11.40 6.05 -2.72
CA THR A 72 12.01 6.59 -1.49
C THR A 72 13.20 5.77 -0.99
N TRP A 73 13.36 4.55 -1.47
CA TRP A 73 14.47 3.69 -1.10
C TRP A 73 15.74 4.07 -1.89
N ALA A 74 16.88 4.07 -1.22
CA ALA A 74 18.17 4.35 -1.86
C ALA A 74 18.48 3.34 -2.96
N ASN A 75 18.06 2.09 -2.79
CA ASN A 75 18.20 1.02 -3.76
C ASN A 75 16.85 0.38 -4.02
N SER A 76 16.28 0.62 -5.21
CA SER A 76 14.96 0.07 -5.57
C SER A 76 14.94 -1.45 -5.69
N SER A 77 16.09 -2.08 -5.97
CA SER A 77 16.18 -3.54 -5.97
C SER A 77 15.99 -4.13 -4.57
N GLU A 78 16.49 -3.46 -3.54
CA GLU A 78 16.25 -3.85 -2.15
C GLU A 78 14.77 -3.73 -1.77
N TYR A 79 14.11 -2.67 -2.23
CA TYR A 79 12.67 -2.53 -2.06
C TYR A 79 11.93 -3.72 -2.70
N ASP A 80 12.27 -4.05 -3.94
CA ASP A 80 11.63 -5.15 -4.66
C ASP A 80 11.80 -6.49 -3.94
N LEU A 81 13.00 -6.76 -3.41
CA LEU A 81 13.27 -7.97 -2.63
C LEU A 81 12.44 -8.01 -1.34
N GLN A 82 12.38 -6.91 -0.62
CA GLN A 82 11.60 -6.81 0.61
C GLN A 82 10.10 -6.97 0.33
N ALA A 83 9.61 -6.36 -0.75
CA ALA A 83 8.21 -6.47 -1.15
C ALA A 83 7.85 -7.92 -1.49
N LYS A 84 8.69 -8.62 -2.24
CA LYS A 84 8.49 -10.04 -2.57
C LYS A 84 8.49 -10.92 -1.33
N LYS A 85 9.38 -10.66 -0.40
CA LYS A 85 9.42 -11.36 0.89
C LYS A 85 8.11 -11.18 1.65
N LEU A 86 7.62 -9.95 1.73
CA LEU A 86 6.37 -9.63 2.41
C LEU A 86 5.17 -10.28 1.72
N VAL A 87 5.12 -10.25 0.39
CA VAL A 87 4.08 -10.94 -0.40
C VAL A 87 4.06 -12.43 -0.06
N SER A 88 5.22 -13.09 0.00
CA SER A 88 5.31 -14.51 0.38
C SER A 88 4.76 -14.76 1.77
N MET A 89 5.06 -13.90 2.72
CA MET A 89 4.55 -14.01 4.10
C MET A 89 3.03 -13.90 4.14
N PHE A 90 2.44 -12.98 3.37
CA PHE A 90 0.99 -12.86 3.26
C PHE A 90 0.36 -14.10 2.64
N ILE A 91 0.93 -14.60 1.55
CA ILE A 91 0.43 -15.80 0.88
C ILE A 91 0.45 -16.99 1.84
N ASP A 92 1.56 -17.23 2.52
CA ASP A 92 1.72 -18.33 3.46
C ASP A 92 0.73 -18.22 4.63
N ASN A 93 0.53 -17.02 5.14
CA ASN A 93 -0.43 -16.79 6.22
C ASN A 93 -1.87 -17.01 5.77
N PHE A 94 -2.20 -16.63 4.54
CA PHE A 94 -3.57 -16.71 4.02
C PHE A 94 -4.01 -18.16 3.71
N VAL A 95 -3.08 -19.09 3.55
CA VAL A 95 -3.39 -20.52 3.33
C VAL A 95 -4.39 -21.04 4.37
N LYS A 96 -4.30 -20.56 5.60
CA LYS A 96 -5.21 -20.94 6.69
C LYS A 96 -6.68 -20.58 6.44
N PHE A 97 -6.93 -19.61 5.56
CA PHE A 97 -8.24 -19.02 5.32
C PHE A 97 -8.79 -19.29 3.92
N GLU A 98 -8.00 -19.87 3.04
CA GLU A 98 -8.37 -20.07 1.62
C GLU A 98 -9.69 -20.80 1.43
N SER A 99 -9.95 -21.81 2.26
CA SER A 99 -11.18 -22.60 2.18
C SER A 99 -12.42 -21.89 2.70
N ASP A 100 -12.24 -20.79 3.43
CA ASP A 100 -13.33 -20.08 4.12
C ASP A 100 -13.78 -18.82 3.36
N VAL A 101 -13.19 -18.52 2.21
CA VAL A 101 -13.49 -17.31 1.43
C VAL A 101 -13.91 -17.64 0.01
N GLU A 102 -14.64 -16.71 -0.60
CA GLU A 102 -15.04 -16.82 -2.00
C GLU A 102 -13.83 -16.67 -2.92
N GLU A 103 -13.91 -17.27 -4.13
CA GLU A 103 -12.84 -17.21 -5.13
C GLU A 103 -12.42 -15.78 -5.47
N LYS A 104 -13.39 -14.86 -5.55
CA LYS A 104 -13.12 -13.43 -5.78
C LYS A 104 -12.19 -12.84 -4.72
N ILE A 105 -12.38 -13.18 -3.46
CA ILE A 105 -11.55 -12.73 -2.35
C ILE A 105 -10.17 -13.40 -2.41
N LEU A 106 -10.16 -14.70 -2.66
CA LEU A 106 -8.92 -15.47 -2.81
C LEU A 106 -8.00 -14.87 -3.89
N ASN A 107 -8.57 -14.47 -5.02
CA ASN A 107 -7.81 -13.96 -6.17
C ASN A 107 -7.42 -12.47 -6.04
N SER A 108 -7.93 -11.78 -5.02
CA SER A 108 -7.62 -10.36 -4.79
C SER A 108 -6.36 -10.10 -3.96
N GLY A 109 -5.77 -11.16 -3.40
CA GLY A 109 -4.59 -11.03 -2.56
C GLY A 109 -3.31 -10.70 -3.32
N PRO A 110 -2.20 -10.43 -2.59
CA PRO A 110 -0.90 -10.18 -3.19
C PRO A 110 -0.43 -11.39 -4.02
N SER A 111 0.30 -11.11 -5.08
CA SER A 111 0.85 -12.15 -5.95
C SER A 111 2.32 -11.93 -6.21
N GLN A 112 3.05 -13.03 -6.41
CA GLN A 112 4.43 -12.98 -6.88
C GLN A 112 4.44 -12.85 -8.40
N ILE A 113 5.11 -11.82 -8.86
CA ILE A 113 5.25 -11.53 -10.29
C ILE A 113 6.65 -11.94 -10.73
#